data_25dd7556d6535bbbc2ba8c7d761e64a6
#
_entry.id   25dd7556d6535bbbc2ba8c7d761e64a6
#
_cell.length_a   1.000
_cell.length_b   1.000
_cell.length_c   1.000
_cell.angle_alpha   90.00
_cell.angle_beta   90.00
_cell.angle_gamma   90.00
#
_symmetry.space_group_name_H-M   'P 1'
#
loop_
_entity.id
_entity.type
_entity.pdbx_description
1 polymer ?
#
loop_
_entity_poly.entity_id
_entity_poly.type
_entity_poly.pdbx_seq_one_letter_code
_entity_poly.pdbx_strand_id
1 'polypeptide(L)'
;RELACPLTIQKKYTGTDSVLGAIYQAAVETFRQNSPDIFVDCPSRERGGWLCDSYFTAQTEYLLTGENRIEKLFLENFLLPAAFPDVPEGMLPMCYPADHYDHAFIPNWAMWFILELKKYLDRTGDRAFIDRARERVYGIVEYFCPFFNEDGLLEKLDGWIFVEWSAAAELVQDVNYPTNMLYAAALMAAGELYDDAALRRQAEQMREMIRRQ
;
A
#
# COMPACT_ATOMS: atom_id res chain seq x y z
N ARG A 1 25.83 -4.75 15.25
CA ARG A 1 25.50 -5.53 14.04
C ARG A 1 25.00 -4.55 12.99
N GLU A 2 25.63 -4.53 11.84
CA GLU A 2 25.25 -3.67 10.74
C GLU A 2 24.08 -4.32 9.99
N LEU A 3 23.01 -3.56 9.71
CA LEU A 3 21.93 -3.94 8.84
C LEU A 3 22.18 -3.26 7.48
N ALA A 4 22.19 -4.02 6.42
CA ALA A 4 22.41 -3.52 5.09
C ALA A 4 21.41 -4.14 4.11
N CYS A 5 21.03 -3.38 3.10
CA CYS A 5 20.19 -3.87 2.00
C CYS A 5 20.86 -5.09 1.34
N PRO A 6 20.18 -6.26 1.31
CA PRO A 6 20.75 -7.49 0.77
C PRO A 6 20.76 -7.56 -0.75
N LEU A 7 20.21 -6.55 -1.43
CA LEU A 7 19.98 -6.56 -2.87
C LEU A 7 21.16 -5.97 -3.65
N THR A 8 21.39 -6.52 -4.84
CA THR A 8 22.37 -6.00 -5.78
C THR A 8 21.69 -5.05 -6.77
N ILE A 9 22.12 -3.79 -6.78
CA ILE A 9 21.65 -2.80 -7.75
C ILE A 9 22.22 -3.13 -9.13
N GLN A 10 21.36 -3.45 -10.07
CA GLN A 10 21.73 -3.80 -11.44
C GLN A 10 21.67 -2.61 -12.40
N LYS A 11 20.78 -1.65 -12.13
CA LYS A 11 20.60 -0.47 -12.98
C LYS A 11 21.59 0.63 -12.59
N LYS A 12 22.12 1.31 -13.61
CA LYS A 12 23.05 2.44 -13.46
C LYS A 12 22.58 3.60 -14.31
N TYR A 13 22.84 4.80 -13.84
CA TYR A 13 22.67 6.00 -14.66
C TYR A 13 23.70 5.97 -15.81
N THR A 14 23.22 6.12 -17.04
CA THR A 14 24.07 6.09 -18.26
C THR A 14 24.07 7.44 -18.99
N GLY A 15 23.40 8.46 -18.45
CA GLY A 15 23.41 9.81 -19.02
C GLY A 15 24.73 10.54 -18.79
N THR A 16 24.91 11.65 -19.49
CA THR A 16 26.12 12.50 -19.42
C THR A 16 26.01 13.65 -18.43
N ASP A 17 24.81 13.93 -17.93
CA ASP A 17 24.58 15.00 -16.95
C ASP A 17 25.05 14.55 -15.55
N SER A 18 26.07 15.23 -15.05
CA SER A 18 26.68 14.90 -13.74
C SER A 18 25.76 15.19 -12.55
N VAL A 19 24.87 16.18 -12.64
CA VAL A 19 23.92 16.53 -11.58
C VAL A 19 22.85 15.45 -11.48
N LEU A 20 22.27 15.02 -12.60
CA LEU A 20 21.33 13.91 -12.63
C LEU A 20 21.98 12.61 -12.17
N GLY A 21 23.24 12.38 -12.51
CA GLY A 21 24.02 11.25 -12.02
C GLY A 21 24.15 11.26 -10.48
N ALA A 22 24.46 12.42 -9.89
CA ALA A 22 24.55 12.57 -8.43
C ALA A 22 23.20 12.36 -7.73
N ILE A 23 22.12 12.90 -8.30
CA ILE A 23 20.74 12.71 -7.80
C ILE A 23 20.37 11.21 -7.84
N TYR A 24 20.68 10.54 -8.94
CA TYR A 24 20.43 9.10 -9.07
C TYR A 24 21.17 8.29 -8.01
N GLN A 25 22.46 8.59 -7.77
CA GLN A 25 23.24 7.90 -6.74
C GLN A 25 22.67 8.14 -5.33
N ALA A 26 22.26 9.36 -5.02
CA ALA A 26 21.63 9.68 -3.75
C ALA A 26 20.30 8.91 -3.57
N ALA A 27 19.49 8.82 -4.62
CA ALA A 27 18.23 8.06 -4.60
C ALA A 27 18.48 6.55 -4.39
N VAL A 28 19.48 5.98 -5.06
CA VAL A 28 19.86 4.57 -4.86
C VAL A 28 20.31 4.31 -3.43
N GLU A 29 21.12 5.21 -2.87
CA GLU A 29 21.59 5.06 -1.49
C GLU A 29 20.44 5.21 -0.49
N THR A 30 19.51 6.14 -0.73
CA THR A 30 18.28 6.27 0.06
C THR A 30 17.47 4.98 0.04
N PHE A 31 17.27 4.39 -1.13
CA PHE A 31 16.59 3.10 -1.25
C PHE A 31 17.30 2.01 -0.43
N ARG A 32 18.62 1.92 -0.50
CA ARG A 32 19.40 0.92 0.26
C ARG A 32 19.22 1.06 1.76
N GLN A 33 19.26 2.28 2.27
CA GLN A 33 19.13 2.55 3.70
C GLN A 33 17.72 2.28 4.23
N ASN A 34 16.72 2.42 3.37
CA ASN A 34 15.32 2.19 3.72
C ASN A 34 14.82 0.76 3.36
N SER A 35 15.72 -0.13 2.95
CA SER A 35 15.36 -1.48 2.51
C SER A 35 16.34 -2.53 3.05
N PRO A 36 16.56 -2.62 4.38
CA PRO A 36 17.49 -3.59 4.96
C PRO A 36 16.97 -5.03 4.91
N ASP A 37 15.72 -5.25 5.30
CA ASP A 37 15.02 -6.55 5.32
C ASP A 37 13.54 -6.41 5.01
N ILE A 38 12.98 -5.25 5.32
CA ILE A 38 11.65 -4.77 4.89
C ILE A 38 11.80 -3.35 4.38
N PHE A 39 10.75 -2.80 3.78
CA PHE A 39 10.70 -1.37 3.51
C PHE A 39 10.40 -0.59 4.78
N VAL A 40 11.15 0.49 5.00
CA VAL A 40 10.88 1.46 6.07
C VAL A 40 10.81 2.86 5.46
N ASP A 41 10.01 3.73 6.07
CA ASP A 41 9.83 5.12 5.64
C ASP A 41 11.11 5.94 5.71
N CYS A 42 11.86 5.76 6.80
CA CYS A 42 13.12 6.45 7.03
C CYS A 42 14.06 5.61 7.90
N PRO A 43 15.42 5.77 7.77
CA PRO A 43 16.37 4.92 8.47
C PRO A 43 16.64 5.33 9.92
N SER A 44 16.19 6.50 10.37
CA SER A 44 16.63 7.10 11.62
C SER A 44 15.54 7.50 12.60
N ARG A 45 14.36 7.91 12.16
CA ARG A 45 13.30 8.40 13.03
C ARG A 45 12.25 7.32 13.33
N GLU A 46 11.40 7.04 12.39
CA GLU A 46 10.24 6.14 12.57
C GLU A 46 10.62 4.69 12.34
N ARG A 47 11.37 4.41 11.28
CA ARG A 47 11.79 3.05 10.89
C ARG A 47 10.64 2.05 10.84
N GLY A 48 9.48 2.54 10.45
CA GLY A 48 8.24 1.77 10.39
C GLY A 48 7.98 1.22 9.00
N GLY A 49 7.37 0.04 8.94
CA GLY A 49 6.92 -0.58 7.69
C GLY A 49 5.60 0.03 7.23
N TRP A 50 5.61 1.27 6.74
CA TRP A 50 4.43 2.00 6.32
C TRP A 50 3.84 1.43 5.03
N LEU A 51 2.55 1.10 5.08
CA LEU A 51 1.74 0.87 3.89
C LEU A 51 1.62 2.16 3.08
N CYS A 52 1.36 2.08 1.79
CA CYS A 52 1.44 3.15 0.81
C CYS A 52 2.88 3.47 0.40
N ASP A 53 3.78 3.81 1.34
CA ASP A 53 5.21 4.00 1.05
C ASP A 53 5.81 2.76 0.40
N SER A 54 5.45 1.59 0.90
CA SER A 54 5.87 0.29 0.36
C SER A 54 5.48 0.10 -1.10
N TYR A 55 4.29 0.52 -1.50
CA TYR A 55 3.83 0.41 -2.89
C TYR A 55 4.78 1.09 -3.89
N PHE A 56 5.31 2.26 -3.54
CA PHE A 56 6.26 2.99 -4.40
C PHE A 56 7.68 2.43 -4.28
N THR A 57 8.07 2.05 -3.07
CA THR A 57 9.40 1.47 -2.81
C THR A 57 9.56 0.10 -3.48
N ALA A 58 8.50 -0.71 -3.52
CA ALA A 58 8.48 -2.00 -4.22
C ALA A 58 8.70 -1.87 -5.73
N GLN A 59 8.13 -0.85 -6.35
CA GLN A 59 8.40 -0.57 -7.76
C GLN A 59 9.85 -0.15 -7.99
N THR A 60 10.41 0.61 -7.05
CA THR A 60 11.82 1.01 -7.07
C THR A 60 12.74 -0.21 -6.90
N GLU A 61 12.42 -1.14 -5.99
CA GLU A 61 13.13 -2.42 -5.85
C GLU A 61 13.23 -3.12 -7.20
N TYR A 62 12.09 -3.37 -7.82
CA TYR A 62 12.05 -4.07 -9.10
C TYR A 62 12.82 -3.35 -10.21
N LEU A 63 12.67 -2.04 -10.31
CA LEU A 63 13.36 -1.23 -11.33
C LEU A 63 14.88 -1.24 -11.14
N LEU A 64 15.37 -1.20 -9.90
CA LEU A 64 16.80 -1.14 -9.60
C LEU A 64 17.48 -2.52 -9.64
N THR A 65 16.76 -3.57 -9.25
CA THR A 65 17.36 -4.89 -8.97
C THR A 65 16.84 -6.00 -9.87
N GLY A 66 15.63 -5.86 -10.42
CA GLY A 66 14.92 -6.93 -11.10
C GLY A 66 14.28 -7.97 -10.15
N GLU A 67 14.33 -7.72 -8.84
CA GLU A 67 13.81 -8.61 -7.80
C GLU A 67 12.59 -8.01 -7.10
N ASN A 68 11.84 -8.83 -6.36
CA ASN A 68 10.72 -8.45 -5.50
C ASN A 68 10.85 -9.14 -4.13
N ARG A 69 12.06 -9.28 -3.64
CA ARG A 69 12.36 -10.06 -2.45
C ARG A 69 11.94 -9.34 -1.18
N ILE A 70 12.30 -8.06 -1.07
CA ILE A 70 11.95 -7.25 0.12
C ILE A 70 10.47 -6.96 0.11
N GLU A 71 9.88 -6.65 -1.03
CA GLU A 71 8.44 -6.49 -1.19
C GLU A 71 7.68 -7.71 -0.66
N LYS A 72 8.10 -8.92 -1.05
CA LYS A 72 7.46 -10.15 -0.57
C LYS A 72 7.51 -10.27 0.95
N LEU A 73 8.67 -10.03 1.55
CA LEU A 73 8.85 -10.09 3.00
C LEU A 73 8.02 -9.01 3.71
N PHE A 74 7.97 -7.81 3.13
CA PHE A 74 7.15 -6.72 3.64
C PHE A 74 5.67 -7.09 3.66
N LEU A 75 5.12 -7.51 2.53
CA LEU A 75 3.71 -7.94 2.42
C LEU A 75 3.39 -9.13 3.33
N GLU A 76 4.32 -10.07 3.45
CA GLU A 76 4.15 -11.27 4.30
C GLU A 76 3.96 -10.92 5.77
N ASN A 77 4.61 -9.86 6.27
CA ASN A 77 4.42 -9.41 7.65
C ASN A 77 2.96 -9.09 7.98
N PHE A 78 2.19 -8.54 7.04
CA PHE A 78 0.77 -8.27 7.21
C PHE A 78 -0.11 -9.54 7.14
N LEU A 79 0.44 -10.66 6.72
CA LEU A 79 -0.27 -11.95 6.65
C LEU A 79 0.03 -12.87 7.84
N LEU A 80 1.14 -12.65 8.56
CA LEU A 80 1.56 -13.52 9.66
C LEU A 80 0.66 -13.44 10.90
N PRO A 81 0.26 -12.25 11.39
CA PRO A 81 -0.67 -12.17 12.51
C PRO A 81 -2.07 -12.65 12.11
N ALA A 82 -2.71 -13.47 12.95
CA ALA A 82 -4.10 -13.84 12.72
C ALA A 82 -5.03 -12.62 12.78
N ALA A 83 -4.76 -11.69 13.70
CA ALA A 83 -5.44 -10.41 13.84
C ALA A 83 -4.49 -9.35 14.37
N PHE A 84 -4.85 -8.10 14.20
CA PHE A 84 -4.17 -6.95 14.79
C PHE A 84 -5.07 -6.40 15.91
N PRO A 85 -4.70 -6.56 17.19
CA PRO A 85 -5.61 -6.33 18.32
C PRO A 85 -6.05 -4.88 18.48
N ASP A 86 -5.27 -3.94 17.94
CA ASP A 86 -5.47 -2.50 18.18
C ASP A 86 -6.15 -1.78 16.99
N VAL A 87 -6.63 -2.52 16.00
CA VAL A 87 -7.40 -1.99 14.87
C VAL A 87 -8.71 -2.77 14.71
N PRO A 88 -9.73 -2.19 14.06
CA PRO A 88 -10.98 -2.90 13.80
C PRO A 88 -10.78 -4.21 13.06
N GLU A 89 -11.68 -5.16 13.27
CA GLU A 89 -11.66 -6.44 12.57
C GLU A 89 -11.66 -6.23 11.05
N GLY A 90 -10.81 -6.98 10.36
CA GLY A 90 -10.61 -6.86 8.91
C GLY A 90 -9.62 -5.77 8.50
N MET A 91 -9.32 -4.79 9.37
CA MET A 91 -8.44 -3.68 9.04
C MET A 91 -6.96 -4.03 9.27
N LEU A 92 -6.07 -3.26 8.65
CA LEU A 92 -4.63 -3.31 8.85
C LEU A 92 -4.14 -2.09 9.62
N PRO A 93 -3.08 -2.23 10.45
CA PRO A 93 -2.37 -1.09 10.97
C PRO A 93 -1.76 -0.28 9.84
N MET A 94 -1.60 1.02 10.05
CA MET A 94 -1.01 1.93 9.06
C MET A 94 0.46 1.58 8.75
N CYS A 95 1.19 1.04 9.75
CA CYS A 95 2.56 0.56 9.60
C CYS A 95 2.78 -0.71 10.43
N TYR A 96 3.56 -1.67 9.88
CA TYR A 96 3.90 -2.91 10.57
C TYR A 96 5.11 -3.59 9.88
N PRO A 97 6.12 -4.04 10.65
CA PRO A 97 6.33 -3.74 12.07
C PRO A 97 6.67 -2.26 12.31
N ALA A 98 6.42 -1.78 13.53
CA ALA A 98 6.74 -0.42 13.94
C ALA A 98 6.87 -0.32 15.46
N ASP A 99 7.68 0.64 15.94
CA ASP A 99 7.86 0.92 17.36
C ASP A 99 6.73 1.77 17.94
N HIS A 100 6.06 2.56 17.08
CA HIS A 100 4.96 3.44 17.44
C HIS A 100 3.69 2.98 16.72
N TYR A 101 2.87 2.38 17.49
CA TYR A 101 1.62 1.82 17.04
C TYR A 101 0.54 2.24 18.03
N ASP A 102 0.06 3.47 17.84
CA ASP A 102 -0.79 4.18 18.79
C ASP A 102 -2.27 3.84 18.65
N HIS A 103 -2.61 2.58 18.33
CA HIS A 103 -3.98 2.16 18.03
C HIS A 103 -4.59 2.92 16.83
N ALA A 104 -3.78 3.68 16.11
CA ALA A 104 -4.21 4.43 14.94
C ALA A 104 -4.10 3.57 13.68
N PHE A 105 -5.04 3.76 12.78
CA PHE A 105 -5.00 3.17 11.45
C PHE A 105 -5.42 4.20 10.40
N ILE A 106 -4.93 4.00 9.20
CA ILE A 106 -5.28 4.80 8.04
C ILE A 106 -6.00 3.88 7.06
N PRO A 107 -7.33 3.96 6.93
CA PRO A 107 -8.09 3.05 6.05
C PRO A 107 -7.60 3.10 4.60
N ASN A 108 -7.14 4.27 4.12
CA ASN A 108 -6.52 4.41 2.82
C ASN A 108 -5.29 3.51 2.63
N TRP A 109 -4.49 3.28 3.69
CA TRP A 109 -3.28 2.45 3.64
C TRP A 109 -3.60 0.97 3.43
N ALA A 110 -4.70 0.48 4.00
CA ALA A 110 -5.18 -0.88 3.73
C ALA A 110 -5.63 -1.05 2.26
N MET A 111 -6.16 0.01 1.63
CA MET A 111 -6.46 -0.02 0.19
C MET A 111 -5.19 -0.13 -0.67
N TRP A 112 -4.11 0.56 -0.29
CA TRP A 112 -2.81 0.45 -0.96
C TRP A 112 -2.21 -0.95 -0.86
N PHE A 113 -2.41 -1.67 0.26
CA PHE A 113 -1.99 -3.06 0.39
C PHE A 113 -2.59 -3.95 -0.71
N ILE A 114 -3.88 -3.78 -1.02
CA ILE A 114 -4.54 -4.54 -2.10
C ILE A 114 -3.94 -4.20 -3.47
N LEU A 115 -3.66 -2.92 -3.71
CA LEU A 115 -3.02 -2.48 -4.96
C LEU A 115 -1.59 -3.01 -5.10
N GLU A 116 -0.85 -3.06 -4.00
CA GLU A 116 0.51 -3.59 -3.96
C GLU A 116 0.52 -5.09 -4.26
N LEU A 117 -0.39 -5.88 -3.66
CA LEU A 117 -0.56 -7.30 -3.98
C LEU A 117 -0.84 -7.53 -5.48
N LYS A 118 -1.68 -6.67 -6.10
CA LYS A 118 -1.94 -6.77 -7.54
C LYS A 118 -0.68 -6.51 -8.36
N LYS A 119 0.08 -5.46 -8.01
CA LYS A 119 1.35 -5.14 -8.68
C LYS A 119 2.41 -6.21 -8.46
N TYR A 120 2.46 -6.78 -7.26
CA TYR A 120 3.34 -7.91 -6.96
C TYR A 120 3.02 -9.12 -7.85
N LEU A 121 1.74 -9.50 -7.95
CA LEU A 121 1.33 -10.59 -8.83
C LEU A 121 1.71 -10.33 -10.30
N ASP A 122 1.47 -9.11 -10.79
CA ASP A 122 1.76 -8.73 -12.17
C ASP A 122 3.26 -8.88 -12.52
N ARG A 123 4.14 -8.60 -11.55
CA ARG A 123 5.59 -8.70 -11.72
C ARG A 123 6.12 -10.12 -11.56
N THR A 124 5.56 -10.88 -10.62
CA THR A 124 6.15 -12.15 -10.17
C THR A 124 5.41 -13.38 -10.65
N GLY A 125 4.11 -13.30 -10.89
CA GLY A 125 3.25 -14.45 -11.13
C GLY A 125 3.04 -15.35 -9.90
N ASP A 126 3.45 -14.93 -8.68
CA ASP A 126 3.39 -15.73 -7.46
C ASP A 126 1.95 -15.90 -6.93
N ARG A 127 1.20 -16.74 -7.65
CA ARG A 127 -0.20 -17.02 -7.32
C ARG A 127 -0.39 -17.61 -5.93
N ALA A 128 0.53 -18.48 -5.51
CA ALA A 128 0.45 -19.12 -4.20
C ALA A 128 0.51 -18.10 -3.05
N PHE A 129 1.34 -17.06 -3.19
CA PHE A 129 1.39 -15.97 -2.23
C PHE A 129 0.07 -15.18 -2.18
N ILE A 130 -0.48 -14.85 -3.34
CA ILE A 130 -1.76 -14.13 -3.46
C ILE A 130 -2.92 -14.93 -2.87
N ASP A 131 -2.95 -16.24 -3.08
CA ASP A 131 -4.00 -17.09 -2.51
C ASP A 131 -3.96 -17.12 -0.97
N ARG A 132 -2.78 -17.03 -0.36
CA ARG A 132 -2.63 -16.84 1.10
C ARG A 132 -3.17 -15.51 1.61
N ALA A 133 -3.11 -14.46 0.79
CA ALA A 133 -3.59 -13.13 1.15
C ALA A 133 -5.12 -12.97 1.03
N ARG A 134 -5.82 -13.96 0.46
CA ARG A 134 -7.25 -13.86 0.15
C ARG A 134 -8.11 -13.42 1.33
N GLU A 135 -8.02 -14.10 2.46
CA GLU A 135 -8.82 -13.79 3.65
C GLU A 135 -8.56 -12.36 4.13
N ARG A 136 -7.30 -11.93 4.10
CA ARG A 136 -6.92 -10.56 4.48
C ARG A 136 -7.54 -9.51 3.57
N VAL A 137 -7.49 -9.73 2.26
CA VAL A 137 -8.08 -8.82 1.27
C VAL A 137 -9.59 -8.72 1.42
N TYR A 138 -10.28 -9.87 1.57
CA TYR A 138 -11.73 -9.84 1.79
C TYR A 138 -12.11 -9.22 3.14
N GLY A 139 -11.35 -9.44 4.20
CA GLY A 139 -11.55 -8.75 5.48
C GLY A 139 -11.47 -7.24 5.35
N ILE A 140 -10.49 -6.72 4.58
CA ILE A 140 -10.41 -5.29 4.29
C ILE A 140 -11.65 -4.80 3.52
N VAL A 141 -12.07 -5.54 2.50
CA VAL A 141 -13.26 -5.18 1.71
C VAL A 141 -14.52 -5.17 2.58
N GLU A 142 -14.70 -6.16 3.42
CA GLU A 142 -15.84 -6.28 4.33
C GLU A 142 -15.88 -5.16 5.37
N TYR A 143 -14.73 -4.73 5.87
CA TYR A 143 -14.65 -3.58 6.79
C TYR A 143 -15.32 -2.33 6.24
N PHE A 144 -15.22 -2.07 4.95
CA PHE A 144 -15.81 -0.87 4.32
C PHE A 144 -17.32 -0.96 4.08
N CYS A 145 -17.93 -2.14 4.16
CA CYS A 145 -19.36 -2.32 3.85
C CYS A 145 -20.31 -1.42 4.65
N PRO A 146 -20.13 -1.20 5.97
CA PRO A 146 -21.03 -0.35 6.75
C PRO A 146 -20.94 1.14 6.42
N PHE A 147 -19.91 1.57 5.71
CA PHE A 147 -19.65 2.98 5.43
C PHE A 147 -20.22 3.48 4.10
N PHE A 148 -20.91 2.62 3.35
CA PHE A 148 -21.56 3.05 2.12
C PHE A 148 -22.81 3.88 2.39
N ASN A 149 -22.88 5.05 1.76
CA ASN A 149 -24.07 5.88 1.73
C ASN A 149 -25.07 5.45 0.63
N GLU A 150 -26.19 6.18 0.48
CA GLU A 150 -27.24 5.88 -0.49
C GLU A 150 -26.76 5.97 -1.95
N ASP A 151 -25.73 6.76 -2.23
CA ASP A 151 -25.10 6.89 -3.54
C ASP A 151 -24.07 5.77 -3.84
N GLY A 152 -23.83 4.86 -2.89
CA GLY A 152 -22.83 3.80 -3.02
C GLY A 152 -21.38 4.30 -2.94
N LEU A 153 -21.17 5.41 -2.25
CA LEU A 153 -19.84 5.97 -1.92
C LEU A 153 -19.56 5.80 -0.43
N LEU A 154 -18.28 5.65 -0.09
CA LEU A 154 -17.83 5.61 1.31
C LEU A 154 -17.98 7.00 1.92
N GLU A 155 -18.55 7.03 3.12
CA GLU A 155 -18.82 8.24 3.89
C GLU A 155 -18.50 8.01 5.38
N LYS A 156 -17.97 9.04 6.03
CA LYS A 156 -17.71 9.04 7.50
C LYS A 156 -16.89 7.85 7.98
N LEU A 157 -15.80 7.56 7.28
CA LEU A 157 -14.88 6.50 7.68
C LEU A 157 -14.28 6.77 9.07
N ASP A 158 -14.11 5.71 9.83
CA ASP A 158 -13.33 5.73 11.07
C ASP A 158 -11.82 5.78 10.77
N GLY A 159 -11.05 6.13 11.80
CA GLY A 159 -9.60 6.22 11.72
C GLY A 159 -9.10 7.55 11.18
N TRP A 160 -7.83 7.57 10.82
CA TRP A 160 -7.19 8.75 10.25
C TRP A 160 -7.31 8.73 8.73
N ILE A 161 -8.23 9.53 8.18
CA ILE A 161 -8.39 9.64 6.73
C ILE A 161 -7.27 10.51 6.19
N PHE A 162 -6.30 9.88 5.56
CA PHE A 162 -5.11 10.55 5.05
C PHE A 162 -5.08 10.52 3.52
N VAL A 163 -5.06 11.69 2.91
CA VAL A 163 -4.88 11.86 1.46
C VAL A 163 -3.46 12.29 1.15
N GLU A 164 -2.99 13.33 1.84
CA GLU A 164 -1.62 13.86 1.71
C GLU A 164 -1.36 14.95 2.78
N TRP A 165 -0.11 15.39 2.92
CA TRP A 165 0.29 16.41 3.89
C TRP A 165 -0.03 17.82 3.41
N SER A 166 -1.31 18.19 3.37
CA SER A 166 -1.75 19.54 3.06
C SER A 166 -2.98 19.93 3.88
N ALA A 167 -3.37 21.21 3.79
CA ALA A 167 -4.61 21.69 4.38
C ALA A 167 -5.86 20.95 3.86
N ALA A 168 -5.80 20.34 2.68
CA ALA A 168 -6.88 19.53 2.15
C ALA A 168 -7.17 18.28 3.00
N ALA A 169 -6.16 17.71 3.65
CA ALA A 169 -6.33 16.58 4.56
C ALA A 169 -7.09 16.94 5.83
N GLU A 170 -7.08 18.21 6.25
CA GLU A 170 -7.85 18.71 7.41
C GLU A 170 -9.35 18.85 7.10
N LEU A 171 -9.69 18.91 5.80
CA LEU A 171 -11.07 19.06 5.31
C LEU A 171 -11.72 17.72 4.94
N VAL A 172 -11.09 16.61 5.32
CA VAL A 172 -11.60 15.27 5.06
C VAL A 172 -12.79 15.01 5.99
N GLN A 173 -13.97 15.23 5.47
CA GLN A 173 -15.24 15.03 6.17
C GLN A 173 -16.20 14.29 5.25
N ASP A 174 -17.18 13.62 5.84
CA ASP A 174 -18.25 12.96 5.14
C ASP A 174 -17.78 12.11 3.95
N VAL A 175 -18.11 12.47 2.71
CA VAL A 175 -17.64 11.79 1.48
C VAL A 175 -16.31 12.39 1.04
N ASN A 176 -15.25 11.58 1.12
CA ASN A 176 -13.94 11.96 0.59
C ASN A 176 -13.72 11.32 -0.80
N TYR A 177 -13.72 12.11 -1.85
CA TYR A 177 -13.59 11.61 -3.24
C TYR A 177 -12.25 10.93 -3.52
N PRO A 178 -11.07 11.46 -3.13
CA PRO A 178 -9.81 10.75 -3.31
C PRO A 178 -9.81 9.36 -2.67
N THR A 179 -10.36 9.22 -1.46
CA THR A 179 -10.51 7.92 -0.77
C THR A 179 -11.42 6.98 -1.55
N ASN A 180 -12.55 7.48 -2.05
CA ASN A 180 -13.47 6.69 -2.89
C ASN A 180 -12.84 6.26 -4.22
N MET A 181 -12.02 7.11 -4.84
CA MET A 181 -11.25 6.77 -6.04
C MET A 181 -10.25 5.65 -5.76
N LEU A 182 -9.54 5.74 -4.64
CA LEU A 182 -8.59 4.72 -4.20
C LEU A 182 -9.30 3.39 -3.89
N TYR A 183 -10.43 3.45 -3.19
CA TYR A 183 -11.19 2.25 -2.88
C TYR A 183 -11.76 1.57 -4.14
N ALA A 184 -12.28 2.34 -5.09
CA ALA A 184 -12.70 1.79 -6.38
C ALA A 184 -11.55 1.10 -7.13
N ALA A 185 -10.32 1.62 -7.02
CA ALA A 185 -9.14 0.97 -7.57
C ALA A 185 -8.79 -0.33 -6.81
N ALA A 186 -8.88 -0.31 -5.48
CA ALA A 186 -8.65 -1.50 -4.64
C ALA A 186 -9.68 -2.61 -4.89
N LEU A 187 -10.96 -2.27 -5.02
CA LEU A 187 -12.02 -3.23 -5.39
C LEU A 187 -11.76 -3.86 -6.77
N MET A 188 -11.36 -3.06 -7.75
CA MET A 188 -10.99 -3.58 -9.07
C MET A 188 -9.81 -4.54 -8.97
N ALA A 189 -8.77 -4.16 -8.24
CA ALA A 189 -7.60 -5.00 -8.03
C ALA A 189 -7.96 -6.32 -7.32
N ALA A 190 -8.76 -6.27 -6.25
CA ALA A 190 -9.24 -7.47 -5.55
C ALA A 190 -10.07 -8.37 -6.49
N GLY A 191 -10.95 -7.76 -7.29
CA GLY A 191 -11.74 -8.48 -8.29
C GLY A 191 -10.91 -9.15 -9.38
N GLU A 192 -9.77 -8.57 -9.75
CA GLU A 192 -8.80 -9.17 -10.67
C GLU A 192 -7.94 -10.24 -10.00
N LEU A 193 -7.50 -10.02 -8.76
CA LEU A 193 -6.71 -10.97 -7.99
C LEU A 193 -7.44 -12.31 -7.81
N TYR A 194 -8.73 -12.29 -7.58
CA TYR A 194 -9.51 -13.48 -7.20
C TYR A 194 -10.62 -13.85 -8.17
N ASP A 195 -10.64 -13.24 -9.35
CA ASP A 195 -11.67 -13.41 -10.39
C ASP A 195 -13.11 -13.15 -9.88
N ASP A 196 -13.25 -12.14 -9.03
CA ASP A 196 -14.53 -11.76 -8.44
C ASP A 196 -15.23 -10.69 -9.29
N ALA A 197 -16.20 -11.11 -10.06
CA ALA A 197 -16.99 -10.23 -10.92
C ALA A 197 -17.89 -9.24 -10.13
N ALA A 198 -18.23 -9.54 -8.88
CA ALA A 198 -19.05 -8.64 -8.06
C ALA A 198 -18.23 -7.43 -7.62
N LEU A 199 -17.00 -7.65 -7.16
CA LEU A 199 -16.08 -6.56 -6.79
C LEU A 199 -15.75 -5.66 -7.99
N ARG A 200 -15.51 -6.26 -9.17
CA ARG A 200 -15.27 -5.48 -10.39
C ARG A 200 -16.47 -4.60 -10.78
N ARG A 201 -17.70 -5.14 -10.70
CA ARG A 201 -18.92 -4.35 -10.95
C ARG A 201 -19.09 -3.22 -9.93
N GLN A 202 -18.85 -3.49 -8.66
CA GLN A 202 -18.94 -2.47 -7.61
C GLN A 202 -17.93 -1.34 -7.86
N ALA A 203 -16.69 -1.67 -8.22
CA ALA A 203 -15.68 -0.70 -8.60
C ALA A 203 -16.11 0.21 -9.76
N GLU A 204 -16.71 -0.38 -10.82
CA GLU A 204 -17.22 0.40 -11.95
C GLU A 204 -18.39 1.31 -11.56
N GLN A 205 -19.32 0.83 -10.75
CA GLN A 205 -20.45 1.62 -10.24
C GLN A 205 -19.96 2.82 -9.43
N MET A 206 -18.97 2.63 -8.54
CA MET A 206 -18.35 3.72 -7.78
C MET A 206 -17.69 4.74 -8.71
N ARG A 207 -16.93 4.28 -9.71
CA ARG A 207 -16.29 5.18 -10.70
C ARG A 207 -17.31 6.00 -11.48
N GLU A 208 -18.42 5.39 -11.86
CA GLU A 208 -19.50 6.11 -12.53
C GLU A 208 -20.15 7.15 -11.63
N MET A 209 -20.39 6.80 -10.36
CA MET A 209 -20.96 7.74 -9.40
C MET A 209 -20.04 8.94 -9.17
N ILE A 210 -18.73 8.69 -8.95
CA ILE A 210 -17.74 9.75 -8.77
C ILE A 210 -17.68 10.72 -9.97
N ARG A 211 -17.89 10.21 -11.20
CA ARG A 211 -17.90 11.06 -12.42
C ARG A 211 -19.14 11.94 -12.56
N ARG A 212 -20.23 11.58 -11.86
CA ARG A 212 -21.50 12.32 -11.93
C ARG A 212 -21.58 13.47 -10.91
N GLN A 213 -20.73 13.44 -9.91
CA GLN A 213 -20.60 14.49 -8.89
C GLN A 213 -19.74 15.66 -9.37
#